data_6ace9d945a3c04ce125ccf215308703e
#
_entry.id   6ace9d945a3c04ce125ccf215308703e
#
_cell.length_a   1.000
_cell.length_b   1.000
_cell.length_c   1.000
_cell.angle_alpha   90.00
_cell.angle_beta   90.00
_cell.angle_gamma   90.00
#
_symmetry.space_group_name_H-M   'P 1'
#
loop_
_entity.id
_entity.type
_entity.pdbx_description
1 polymer ?
#
loop_
_entity_poly.entity_id
_entity_poly.type
_entity_poly.pdbx_seq_one_letter_code
_entity_poly.pdbx_strand_id
1 'polypeptide(L)'
;MWYNVVMPSKRPSARTISVTFLGCGTSTGVPILTCTCAVCRSKNPKNKRLRSSIWFQITEGTGKSKATKSSTKSFVVDTGPDFRQQALREKIGRVDAVLYTHPHADHLNGVDDLRAYNFVQKADLPVYGNAWFNQEIQERFAYVFRGVREGGILPSLQSHLVQGSDPSFDVQGISIIPIALPHGSKETLGYRIDDIAYVTDCSYIPSSSLERLKGLEILILDCVRLEPHRTHLHLNKSLEIIAELKPRKAYLTHLGHDFDYAKWAKKPPKGVALAYDGLKLRS
;
A
#
# COMPACT_ATOMS: atom_id res chain seq x y z
N MET A 1 8.13 -7.88 -32.32
CA MET A 1 7.34 -8.74 -31.44
C MET A 1 6.31 -7.89 -30.73
N TRP A 2 5.03 -8.07 -31.05
CA TRP A 2 3.93 -7.32 -30.43
C TRP A 2 3.65 -7.96 -29.10
N TYR A 3 3.96 -7.30 -27.99
CA TYR A 3 3.51 -7.74 -26.66
C TYR A 3 2.01 -7.55 -26.60
N ASN A 4 1.26 -8.65 -26.53
CA ASN A 4 -0.15 -8.62 -26.16
C ASN A 4 -0.23 -8.11 -24.72
N VAL A 5 -0.52 -6.82 -24.55
CA VAL A 5 -0.92 -6.26 -23.26
C VAL A 5 -2.27 -6.88 -22.93
N VAL A 6 -2.27 -7.89 -22.09
CA VAL A 6 -3.51 -8.46 -21.56
C VAL A 6 -4.17 -7.35 -20.73
N MET A 7 -5.19 -6.72 -21.30
CA MET A 7 -6.02 -5.77 -20.57
C MET A 7 -6.62 -6.53 -19.36
N PRO A 8 -6.53 -5.99 -18.14
CA PRO A 8 -7.09 -6.66 -16.98
C PRO A 8 -8.58 -6.89 -17.24
N SER A 9 -9.01 -8.14 -17.04
CA SER A 9 -10.42 -8.51 -17.14
C SER A 9 -11.24 -7.64 -16.20
N LYS A 10 -12.45 -7.22 -16.62
CA LYS A 10 -13.41 -6.57 -15.72
C LYS A 10 -13.57 -7.43 -14.46
N ARG A 11 -13.61 -6.77 -13.29
CA ARG A 11 -13.85 -7.43 -12.00
C ARG A 11 -14.97 -8.47 -12.13
N PRO A 12 -14.80 -9.70 -11.60
CA PRO A 12 -15.91 -10.63 -11.50
C PRO A 12 -17.08 -9.96 -10.75
N SER A 13 -18.30 -10.03 -11.27
CA SER A 13 -19.47 -9.28 -10.77
C SER A 13 -19.84 -9.56 -9.30
N ALA A 14 -19.21 -10.55 -8.68
CA ALA A 14 -19.43 -10.99 -7.31
C ALA A 14 -18.34 -10.58 -6.33
N ARG A 15 -17.26 -9.88 -6.75
CA ARG A 15 -16.14 -9.50 -5.88
C ARG A 15 -16.31 -8.08 -5.35
N THR A 16 -16.17 -7.89 -4.03
CA THR A 16 -16.12 -6.58 -3.38
C THR A 16 -14.73 -6.37 -2.78
N ILE A 17 -14.13 -5.21 -3.03
CA ILE A 17 -12.84 -4.82 -2.45
C ILE A 17 -13.06 -3.62 -1.53
N SER A 18 -12.61 -3.75 -0.28
CA SER A 18 -12.51 -2.64 0.66
C SER A 18 -11.04 -2.32 0.90
N VAL A 19 -10.69 -1.05 0.91
CA VAL A 19 -9.35 -0.55 1.23
C VAL A 19 -9.44 0.36 2.44
N THR A 20 -8.62 0.10 3.44
CA THR A 20 -8.49 0.95 4.62
C THR A 20 -7.07 1.55 4.64
N PHE A 21 -6.97 2.87 4.77
CA PHE A 21 -5.68 3.53 5.00
C PHE A 21 -5.24 3.28 6.44
N LEU A 22 -4.20 2.47 6.63
CA LEU A 22 -3.59 2.23 7.93
C LEU A 22 -2.72 3.41 8.34
N GLY A 23 -2.10 4.05 7.39
CA GLY A 23 -1.37 5.30 7.52
C GLY A 23 -1.26 5.96 6.15
N CYS A 24 -1.16 7.27 6.12
CA CYS A 24 -1.03 8.04 4.88
C CYS A 24 0.09 9.09 4.95
N GLY A 25 0.91 9.04 5.98
CA GLY A 25 2.03 9.97 6.19
C GLY A 25 3.31 9.49 5.53
N THR A 26 4.19 10.44 5.24
CA THR A 26 5.56 10.23 4.77
C THR A 26 6.43 9.54 5.84
N SER A 27 7.69 9.25 5.52
CA SER A 27 8.65 8.50 6.35
C SER A 27 8.80 9.01 7.80
N THR A 28 8.63 10.30 8.03
CA THR A 28 8.68 10.89 9.39
C THR A 28 7.35 10.80 10.14
N GLY A 29 6.26 10.45 9.47
CA GLY A 29 4.92 10.65 9.98
C GLY A 29 4.56 12.13 10.16
N VAL A 30 3.32 12.43 10.56
CA VAL A 30 2.88 13.78 10.94
C VAL A 30 2.11 13.68 12.25
N PRO A 31 2.50 14.41 13.31
CA PRO A 31 3.54 15.44 13.38
C PRO A 31 4.96 14.89 13.25
N ILE A 32 5.82 15.68 12.66
CA ILE A 32 7.27 15.40 12.64
C ILE A 32 7.83 15.75 14.01
N LEU A 33 8.74 14.93 14.52
CA LEU A 33 9.44 15.19 15.78
C LEU A 33 10.07 16.58 15.76
N THR A 34 9.94 17.33 16.84
CA THR A 34 10.44 18.69 17.04
C THR A 34 9.77 19.76 16.16
N CYS A 35 8.96 19.44 15.17
CA CYS A 35 8.33 20.41 14.28
C CYS A 35 7.20 21.17 14.97
N THR A 36 7.22 22.49 14.85
CA THR A 36 6.25 23.40 15.48
C THR A 36 5.29 24.08 14.49
N CYS A 37 5.27 23.64 13.22
CA CYS A 37 4.39 24.21 12.21
C CYS A 37 2.91 24.01 12.53
N ALA A 38 2.05 24.76 11.88
CA ALA A 38 0.60 24.73 12.11
C ALA A 38 -0.01 23.34 11.92
N VAL A 39 0.45 22.55 10.94
CA VAL A 39 -0.05 21.21 10.68
C VAL A 39 0.41 20.23 11.76
N CYS A 40 1.67 20.26 12.17
CA CYS A 40 2.19 19.39 13.23
C CYS A 40 1.54 19.68 14.60
N ARG A 41 1.20 20.94 14.88
CA ARG A 41 0.47 21.35 16.09
C ARG A 41 -1.06 21.22 15.99
N SER A 42 -1.58 20.90 14.81
CA SER A 42 -3.01 20.83 14.57
C SER A 42 -3.70 19.82 15.51
N LYS A 43 -4.87 20.19 16.04
CA LYS A 43 -5.76 19.29 16.78
C LYS A 43 -6.65 18.45 15.85
N ASN A 44 -6.68 18.75 14.55
CA ASN A 44 -7.45 17.97 13.59
C ASN A 44 -6.85 16.55 13.47
N PRO A 45 -7.61 15.50 13.78
CA PRO A 45 -7.09 14.11 13.71
C PRO A 45 -6.65 13.71 12.30
N LYS A 46 -7.23 14.31 11.24
CA LYS A 46 -6.83 14.06 9.84
C LYS A 46 -5.47 14.68 9.45
N ASN A 47 -4.90 15.51 10.32
CA ASN A 47 -3.52 15.99 10.22
C ASN A 47 -2.53 15.15 11.05
N LYS A 48 -3.01 14.09 11.72
CA LYS A 48 -2.16 13.09 12.37
C LYS A 48 -2.06 11.90 11.44
N ARG A 49 -0.85 11.63 10.93
CA ARG A 49 -0.62 10.63 9.89
C ARG A 49 0.50 9.69 10.32
N LEU A 50 0.17 8.42 10.50
CA LEU A 50 1.12 7.34 10.64
C LEU A 50 1.76 7.06 9.26
N ARG A 51 2.91 6.36 9.24
CA ARG A 51 3.62 6.02 8.00
C ARG A 51 2.73 5.21 7.08
N SER A 52 2.95 5.39 5.77
CA SER A 52 2.09 4.87 4.73
C SER A 52 1.94 3.35 4.77
N SER A 53 0.71 2.90 4.82
CA SER A 53 0.29 1.50 4.69
C SER A 53 -1.18 1.44 4.39
N ILE A 54 -1.63 0.42 3.66
CA ILE A 54 -3.04 0.15 3.40
C ILE A 54 -3.39 -1.30 3.66
N TRP A 55 -4.67 -1.56 3.91
CA TRP A 55 -5.24 -2.88 4.12
C TRP A 55 -6.34 -3.16 3.12
N PHE A 56 -6.14 -4.18 2.30
CA PHE A 56 -7.15 -4.72 1.39
C PHE A 56 -7.94 -5.84 2.06
N GLN A 57 -9.26 -5.74 1.99
CA GLN A 57 -10.18 -6.83 2.31
C GLN A 57 -10.95 -7.18 1.04
N ILE A 58 -10.74 -8.39 0.52
CA ILE A 58 -11.30 -8.85 -0.75
C ILE A 58 -12.29 -9.96 -0.43
N THR A 59 -13.57 -9.67 -0.61
CA THR A 59 -14.66 -10.62 -0.38
C THR A 59 -15.17 -11.13 -1.71
N GLU A 60 -15.08 -12.42 -1.92
CA GLU A 60 -15.66 -13.08 -3.08
C GLU A 60 -17.09 -13.50 -2.72
N GLY A 61 -18.05 -12.94 -3.46
CA GLY A 61 -19.44 -13.32 -3.33
C GLY A 61 -19.64 -14.72 -3.88
N THR A 62 -20.30 -15.58 -3.13
CA THR A 62 -20.78 -16.84 -3.65
C THR A 62 -21.97 -16.55 -4.56
N GLY A 63 -21.93 -17.03 -5.80
CA GLY A 63 -23.09 -17.04 -6.68
C GLY A 63 -24.32 -17.60 -5.95
N LYS A 64 -25.51 -17.41 -6.44
CA LYS A 64 -26.86 -17.63 -5.86
C LYS A 64 -27.10 -18.89 -4.97
N SER A 65 -26.06 -19.62 -4.59
CA SER A 65 -26.14 -20.77 -3.67
C SER A 65 -25.92 -20.32 -2.23
N LYS A 66 -26.94 -20.48 -1.39
CA LYS A 66 -26.92 -20.17 0.06
C LYS A 66 -25.92 -21.01 0.89
N ALA A 67 -25.18 -21.93 0.27
CA ALA A 67 -24.41 -22.98 0.98
C ALA A 67 -22.90 -22.67 1.10
N THR A 68 -22.34 -21.69 0.39
CA THR A 68 -20.90 -21.38 0.46
C THR A 68 -20.65 -20.12 1.26
N LYS A 69 -19.88 -20.24 2.37
CA LYS A 69 -19.44 -19.09 3.19
C LYS A 69 -18.61 -18.16 2.30
N SER A 70 -18.94 -16.86 2.28
CA SER A 70 -18.09 -15.86 1.64
C SER A 70 -16.70 -15.90 2.31
N SER A 71 -15.65 -16.05 1.52
CA SER A 71 -14.27 -15.98 2.02
C SER A 71 -13.76 -14.56 1.81
N THR A 72 -13.25 -13.95 2.88
CA THR A 72 -12.58 -12.65 2.80
C THR A 72 -11.09 -12.87 2.90
N LYS A 73 -10.34 -12.40 1.90
CA LYS A 73 -8.88 -12.33 1.92
C LYS A 73 -8.44 -10.99 2.48
N SER A 74 -7.38 -10.99 3.27
CA SER A 74 -6.87 -9.87 4.03
C SER A 74 -5.40 -9.63 3.68
N PHE A 75 -5.11 -8.60 2.87
CA PHE A 75 -3.76 -8.28 2.44
C PHE A 75 -3.35 -6.92 2.98
N VAL A 76 -2.17 -6.85 3.57
CA VAL A 76 -1.56 -5.58 4.01
C VAL A 76 -0.50 -5.18 3.00
N VAL A 77 -0.45 -3.90 2.64
CA VAL A 77 0.66 -3.34 1.86
C VAL A 77 1.50 -2.50 2.81
N ASP A 78 2.75 -2.91 2.99
CA ASP A 78 3.76 -2.38 3.89
C ASP A 78 3.42 -2.50 5.40
N THR A 79 4.42 -2.85 6.18
CA THR A 79 4.35 -2.93 7.64
C THR A 79 5.49 -2.12 8.25
N GLY A 80 5.31 -0.80 8.25
CA GLY A 80 6.26 0.13 8.85
C GLY A 80 6.25 0.08 10.39
N PRO A 81 7.04 0.91 11.07
CA PRO A 81 7.18 0.89 12.54
C PRO A 81 5.86 1.21 13.27
N ASP A 82 4.88 1.79 12.58
CA ASP A 82 3.55 2.08 13.15
C ASP A 82 2.56 0.91 13.00
N PHE A 83 2.96 -0.21 12.38
CA PHE A 83 2.04 -1.28 12.01
C PHE A 83 1.24 -1.83 13.20
N ARG A 84 1.87 -2.04 14.35
CA ARG A 84 1.17 -2.49 15.55
C ARG A 84 0.03 -1.54 15.94
N GLN A 85 0.27 -0.24 15.97
CA GLN A 85 -0.74 0.76 16.29
C GLN A 85 -1.85 0.79 15.23
N GLN A 86 -1.50 0.69 13.97
CA GLN A 86 -2.40 0.65 12.82
C GLN A 86 -3.32 -0.58 12.90
N ALA A 87 -2.75 -1.76 13.12
CA ALA A 87 -3.49 -3.02 13.20
C ALA A 87 -4.47 -3.06 14.39
N LEU A 88 -4.04 -2.55 15.55
CA LEU A 88 -4.90 -2.45 16.74
C LEU A 88 -6.07 -1.47 16.51
N ARG A 89 -5.82 -0.30 15.90
CA ARG A 89 -6.86 0.70 15.60
C ARG A 89 -7.92 0.12 14.67
N GLU A 90 -7.51 -0.55 13.61
CA GLU A 90 -8.43 -1.11 12.60
C GLU A 90 -8.92 -2.52 12.96
N LYS A 91 -8.46 -3.09 14.10
CA LYS A 91 -8.84 -4.43 14.59
C LYS A 91 -8.57 -5.50 13.53
N ILE A 92 -7.38 -5.48 12.93
CA ILE A 92 -6.98 -6.47 11.94
C ILE A 92 -6.78 -7.81 12.64
N GLY A 93 -7.74 -8.72 12.53
CA GLY A 93 -7.70 -10.02 13.19
C GLY A 93 -7.04 -11.12 12.35
N ARG A 94 -6.77 -10.85 11.05
CA ARG A 94 -6.17 -11.81 10.12
C ARG A 94 -5.36 -11.08 9.05
N VAL A 95 -4.22 -11.63 8.68
CA VAL A 95 -3.41 -11.22 7.52
C VAL A 95 -3.09 -12.47 6.72
N ASP A 96 -3.54 -12.51 5.46
CA ASP A 96 -3.30 -13.64 4.57
C ASP A 96 -2.03 -13.49 3.74
N ALA A 97 -1.63 -12.25 3.48
CA ALA A 97 -0.36 -11.91 2.81
C ALA A 97 0.06 -10.46 3.12
N VAL A 98 1.38 -10.20 3.01
CA VAL A 98 1.92 -8.84 2.99
C VAL A 98 2.58 -8.57 1.65
N LEU A 99 2.24 -7.43 1.04
CA LEU A 99 2.84 -6.93 -0.17
C LEU A 99 3.77 -5.77 0.20
N TYR A 100 5.06 -5.89 -0.07
CA TYR A 100 6.01 -4.81 0.23
C TYR A 100 6.33 -4.00 -1.01
N THR A 101 6.15 -2.69 -0.93
CA THR A 101 6.51 -1.77 -2.01
C THR A 101 8.03 -1.69 -2.15
N HIS A 102 8.74 -1.57 -1.03
CA HIS A 102 10.19 -1.49 -0.96
C HIS A 102 10.68 -1.60 0.50
N PRO A 103 11.99 -1.74 0.74
CA PRO A 103 12.52 -2.03 2.07
C PRO A 103 12.91 -0.81 2.91
N HIS A 104 12.48 0.42 2.62
CA HIS A 104 12.75 1.53 3.52
C HIS A 104 12.11 1.30 4.90
N ALA A 105 12.70 1.91 5.93
CA ALA A 105 12.36 1.66 7.32
C ALA A 105 10.87 1.93 7.63
N ASP A 106 10.31 2.95 7.05
CA ASP A 106 8.91 3.36 7.21
C ASP A 106 7.91 2.41 6.55
N HIS A 107 8.37 1.50 5.68
CA HIS A 107 7.56 0.47 5.01
C HIS A 107 7.80 -0.93 5.56
N LEU A 108 8.99 -1.21 6.16
CA LEU A 108 9.40 -2.57 6.49
C LEU A 108 9.56 -2.83 8.01
N ASN A 109 9.94 -1.84 8.83
CA ASN A 109 10.46 -2.11 10.17
C ASN A 109 9.42 -2.57 11.21
N GLY A 110 8.18 -2.82 10.84
CA GLY A 110 7.15 -3.48 11.66
C GLY A 110 7.02 -4.99 11.43
N VAL A 111 7.97 -5.61 10.73
CA VAL A 111 7.98 -7.06 10.41
C VAL A 111 7.77 -7.93 11.66
N ASP A 112 8.37 -7.58 12.78
CA ASP A 112 8.26 -8.36 14.01
C ASP A 112 6.83 -8.51 14.54
N ASP A 113 5.97 -7.53 14.31
CA ASP A 113 4.58 -7.58 14.77
C ASP A 113 3.75 -8.63 14.00
N LEU A 114 4.24 -9.11 12.85
CA LEU A 114 3.59 -10.16 12.07
C LEU A 114 3.54 -11.51 12.80
N ARG A 115 4.44 -11.75 13.76
CA ARG A 115 4.45 -12.98 14.58
C ARG A 115 3.12 -13.25 15.28
N ALA A 116 2.37 -12.19 15.63
CA ALA A 116 1.07 -12.34 16.27
C ALA A 116 0.07 -13.09 15.36
N TYR A 117 0.12 -12.81 14.06
CA TYR A 117 -0.73 -13.49 13.06
C TYR A 117 -0.29 -14.92 12.84
N ASN A 118 1.03 -15.20 12.77
CA ASN A 118 1.52 -16.58 12.70
C ASN A 118 1.03 -17.42 13.87
N PHE A 119 1.08 -16.86 15.10
CA PHE A 119 0.63 -17.54 16.31
C PHE A 119 -0.87 -17.90 16.24
N VAL A 120 -1.71 -16.93 15.87
CA VAL A 120 -3.17 -17.13 15.80
C VAL A 120 -3.58 -18.02 14.63
N GLN A 121 -2.96 -17.81 13.46
CA GLN A 121 -3.28 -18.53 12.23
C GLN A 121 -2.62 -19.89 12.12
N LYS A 122 -1.58 -20.17 12.93
CA LYS A 122 -0.76 -21.40 12.93
C LYS A 122 -0.19 -21.71 11.54
N ALA A 123 0.22 -20.69 10.82
CA ALA A 123 0.72 -20.76 9.45
C ALA A 123 1.83 -19.74 9.22
N ASP A 124 2.70 -20.08 8.28
CA ASP A 124 3.66 -19.13 7.73
C ASP A 124 2.92 -18.02 6.97
N LEU A 125 3.43 -16.82 7.02
CA LEU A 125 2.84 -15.67 6.34
C LEU A 125 3.62 -15.38 5.05
N PRO A 126 2.98 -15.49 3.87
CA PRO A 126 3.61 -15.14 2.62
C PRO A 126 3.82 -13.62 2.53
N VAL A 127 5.04 -13.23 2.16
CA VAL A 127 5.44 -11.84 1.94
C VAL A 127 6.00 -11.69 0.54
N TYR A 128 5.59 -10.66 -0.17
CA TYR A 128 5.90 -10.44 -1.58
C TYR A 128 6.63 -9.12 -1.76
N GLY A 129 7.67 -9.10 -2.60
CA GLY A 129 8.39 -7.89 -2.94
C GLY A 129 9.46 -8.12 -4.00
N ASN A 130 10.14 -7.06 -4.44
CA ASN A 130 11.17 -7.15 -5.46
C ASN A 130 12.50 -7.69 -4.90
N ALA A 131 13.52 -7.81 -5.77
CA ALA A 131 14.83 -8.31 -5.39
C ALA A 131 15.50 -7.45 -4.29
N TRP A 132 15.34 -6.13 -4.33
CA TRP A 132 15.85 -5.24 -3.31
C TRP A 132 15.19 -5.51 -1.95
N PHE A 133 13.86 -5.64 -1.91
CA PHE A 133 13.14 -6.03 -0.69
C PHE A 133 13.64 -7.39 -0.17
N ASN A 134 13.76 -8.41 -1.04
CA ASN A 134 14.16 -9.76 -0.64
C ASN A 134 15.56 -9.79 -0.04
N GLN A 135 16.48 -9.01 -0.57
CA GLN A 135 17.82 -8.88 0.01
C GLN A 135 17.77 -8.23 1.39
N GLU A 136 17.17 -7.07 1.48
CA GLU A 136 17.16 -6.25 2.71
C GLU A 136 16.38 -6.90 3.87
N ILE A 137 15.28 -7.59 3.60
CA ILE A 137 14.55 -8.28 4.67
C ILE A 137 15.36 -9.43 5.26
N GLN A 138 16.08 -10.18 4.43
CA GLN A 138 16.93 -11.26 4.88
C GLN A 138 18.17 -10.77 5.64
N GLU A 139 18.71 -9.63 5.28
CA GLU A 139 19.88 -9.03 5.96
C GLU A 139 19.44 -8.41 7.30
N ARG A 140 18.45 -7.53 7.31
CA ARG A 140 18.03 -6.79 8.51
C ARG A 140 17.28 -7.63 9.53
N PHE A 141 16.51 -8.62 9.06
CA PHE A 141 15.75 -9.54 9.90
C PHE A 141 16.28 -10.97 9.79
N ALA A 142 17.62 -11.11 9.72
CA ALA A 142 18.28 -12.39 9.55
C ALA A 142 17.83 -13.47 10.56
N TYR A 143 17.51 -13.08 11.79
CA TYR A 143 17.00 -13.97 12.83
C TYR A 143 15.64 -14.61 12.47
N VAL A 144 14.82 -13.98 11.63
CA VAL A 144 13.55 -14.54 11.13
C VAL A 144 13.82 -15.72 10.17
N PHE A 145 14.86 -15.61 9.34
CA PHE A 145 15.14 -16.55 8.25
C PHE A 145 16.20 -17.61 8.59
N ARG A 146 17.07 -17.38 9.59
CA ARG A 146 18.18 -18.29 9.93
C ARG A 146 17.79 -19.46 10.82
N GLY A 147 16.55 -19.59 11.22
CA GLY A 147 16.03 -20.79 11.89
C GLY A 147 16.48 -21.03 13.33
N VAL A 148 17.32 -20.18 13.93
CA VAL A 148 17.74 -20.32 15.32
C VAL A 148 16.67 -19.71 16.25
N ARG A 149 15.88 -20.59 16.87
CA ARG A 149 14.84 -20.18 17.83
C ARG A 149 15.35 -20.35 19.26
N GLU A 150 16.04 -19.37 19.78
CA GLU A 150 16.40 -19.33 21.20
C GLU A 150 15.22 -18.86 22.06
N GLY A 151 14.23 -19.75 22.27
CA GLY A 151 13.16 -19.55 23.26
C GLY A 151 12.11 -18.47 22.98
N GLY A 152 12.19 -17.72 21.88
CA GLY A 152 11.25 -16.67 21.52
C GLY A 152 10.29 -17.06 20.38
N ILE A 153 9.12 -16.40 20.30
CA ILE A 153 8.22 -16.51 19.14
C ILE A 153 8.70 -15.51 18.09
N LEU A 154 9.33 -16.00 17.03
CA LEU A 154 9.75 -15.22 15.87
C LEU A 154 8.65 -15.20 14.80
N PRO A 155 8.59 -14.17 13.93
CA PRO A 155 7.81 -14.26 12.71
C PRO A 155 8.21 -15.48 11.88
N SER A 156 7.24 -16.12 11.25
CA SER A 156 7.46 -17.21 10.28
C SER A 156 6.98 -16.70 8.92
N LEU A 157 7.91 -16.34 8.06
CA LEU A 157 7.67 -15.65 6.81
C LEU A 157 8.17 -16.46 5.62
N GLN A 158 7.36 -16.53 4.56
CA GLN A 158 7.76 -17.06 3.25
C GLN A 158 7.93 -15.91 2.28
N SER A 159 9.17 -15.60 1.90
CA SER A 159 9.46 -14.52 0.97
C SER A 159 9.32 -14.97 -0.48
N HIS A 160 8.55 -14.22 -1.26
CA HIS A 160 8.29 -14.44 -2.67
C HIS A 160 8.79 -13.26 -3.49
N LEU A 161 9.58 -13.56 -4.51
CA LEU A 161 10.09 -12.55 -5.44
C LEU A 161 9.02 -12.16 -6.43
N VAL A 162 8.82 -10.87 -6.60
CA VAL A 162 7.94 -10.25 -7.61
C VAL A 162 8.77 -9.24 -8.41
N GLN A 163 8.67 -9.27 -9.73
CA GLN A 163 9.29 -8.27 -10.59
C GLN A 163 8.24 -7.26 -11.04
N GLY A 164 8.60 -5.99 -11.10
CA GLY A 164 7.70 -4.93 -11.59
C GLY A 164 7.26 -5.13 -13.05
N SER A 165 8.01 -5.93 -13.83
CA SER A 165 7.69 -6.33 -15.21
C SER A 165 6.74 -7.52 -15.31
N ASP A 166 6.51 -8.29 -14.23
CA ASP A 166 5.61 -9.45 -14.27
C ASP A 166 4.22 -9.03 -14.74
N PRO A 167 3.54 -9.81 -15.59
CA PRO A 167 2.21 -9.46 -16.06
C PRO A 167 1.20 -9.41 -14.90
N SER A 168 1.25 -10.39 -14.03
CA SER A 168 0.56 -10.48 -12.74
C SER A 168 1.12 -11.66 -11.95
N PHE A 169 0.81 -11.72 -10.66
CA PHE A 169 1.08 -12.88 -9.80
C PHE A 169 -0.15 -13.20 -8.96
N ASP A 170 -0.28 -14.45 -8.56
CA ASP A 170 -1.42 -14.91 -7.76
C ASP A 170 -1.08 -14.88 -6.27
N VAL A 171 -2.01 -14.37 -5.48
CA VAL A 171 -1.97 -14.43 -4.02
C VAL A 171 -3.28 -15.05 -3.54
N GLN A 172 -3.26 -16.33 -3.25
CA GLN A 172 -4.41 -17.08 -2.74
C GLN A 172 -5.68 -16.95 -3.61
N GLY A 173 -5.54 -17.01 -4.93
CA GLY A 173 -6.63 -16.89 -5.90
C GLY A 173 -6.94 -15.46 -6.32
N ILE A 174 -6.21 -14.47 -5.83
CA ILE A 174 -6.33 -13.07 -6.21
C ILE A 174 -5.17 -12.69 -7.13
N SER A 175 -5.48 -12.32 -8.36
CA SER A 175 -4.49 -11.81 -9.32
C SER A 175 -4.10 -10.38 -8.96
N ILE A 176 -2.81 -10.13 -8.80
CA ILE A 176 -2.24 -8.81 -8.47
C ILE A 176 -1.28 -8.41 -9.58
N ILE A 177 -1.42 -7.19 -10.09
CA ILE A 177 -0.52 -6.62 -11.09
C ILE A 177 0.50 -5.74 -10.38
N PRO A 178 1.80 -6.08 -10.44
CA PRO A 178 2.86 -5.23 -9.93
C PRO A 178 3.09 -4.05 -10.88
N ILE A 179 3.41 -2.90 -10.33
CA ILE A 179 3.69 -1.68 -11.06
C ILE A 179 5.13 -1.26 -10.75
N ALA A 180 6.02 -1.33 -11.73
CA ALA A 180 7.40 -0.87 -11.58
C ALA A 180 7.47 0.65 -11.43
N LEU A 181 8.10 1.14 -10.39
CA LEU A 181 8.16 2.56 -10.05
C LEU A 181 9.59 2.97 -9.71
N PRO A 182 10.18 3.96 -10.40
CA PRO A 182 11.48 4.50 -10.05
C PRO A 182 11.45 5.31 -8.76
N HIS A 183 12.40 5.02 -7.86
CA HIS A 183 12.60 5.71 -6.59
C HIS A 183 14.09 6.00 -6.37
N GLY A 184 14.55 7.16 -6.83
CA GLY A 184 15.98 7.47 -6.93
C GLY A 184 16.69 6.51 -7.89
N SER A 185 17.69 5.78 -7.41
CA SER A 185 18.43 4.76 -8.18
C SER A 185 17.85 3.35 -8.05
N LYS A 186 16.76 3.18 -7.31
CA LYS A 186 16.11 1.89 -7.04
C LYS A 186 14.73 1.83 -7.67
N GLU A 187 14.17 0.64 -7.71
CA GLU A 187 12.81 0.37 -8.11
C GLU A 187 11.96 0.01 -6.89
N THR A 188 10.80 0.64 -6.74
CA THR A 188 9.74 0.24 -5.83
C THR A 188 8.60 -0.42 -6.60
N LEU A 189 7.69 -1.09 -5.91
CA LEU A 189 6.51 -1.70 -6.49
C LEU A 189 5.24 -0.97 -6.03
N GLY A 190 4.43 -0.56 -6.99
CA GLY A 190 3.02 -0.35 -6.74
C GLY A 190 2.25 -1.65 -6.97
N TYR A 191 1.00 -1.70 -6.52
CA TYR A 191 0.15 -2.88 -6.68
C TYR A 191 -1.23 -2.49 -7.18
N ARG A 192 -1.71 -3.21 -8.19
CA ARG A 192 -3.07 -3.11 -8.68
C ARG A 192 -3.84 -4.40 -8.43
N ILE A 193 -5.00 -4.29 -7.80
CA ILE A 193 -5.97 -5.37 -7.61
C ILE A 193 -7.27 -4.93 -8.29
N ASP A 194 -7.66 -5.63 -9.34
CA ASP A 194 -8.79 -5.30 -10.21
C ASP A 194 -8.71 -3.84 -10.72
N ASP A 195 -9.59 -2.95 -10.25
CA ASP A 195 -9.68 -1.54 -10.64
C ASP A 195 -9.20 -0.56 -9.55
N ILE A 196 -8.47 -1.06 -8.55
CA ILE A 196 -7.84 -0.25 -7.50
C ILE A 196 -6.33 -0.38 -7.60
N ALA A 197 -5.61 0.74 -7.60
CA ALA A 197 -4.15 0.74 -7.55
C ALA A 197 -3.62 1.58 -6.37
N TYR A 198 -2.56 1.06 -5.74
CA TYR A 198 -1.75 1.74 -4.74
C TYR A 198 -0.35 2.00 -5.31
N VAL A 199 0.00 3.25 -5.42
CA VAL A 199 1.24 3.76 -6.05
C VAL A 199 1.86 4.76 -5.10
N THR A 200 2.90 4.36 -4.39
CA THR A 200 3.63 5.22 -3.44
C THR A 200 5.12 5.17 -3.70
N ASP A 201 5.84 6.16 -3.20
CA ASP A 201 7.31 6.23 -3.24
C ASP A 201 7.86 6.11 -4.66
N CYS A 202 7.50 7.06 -5.51
CA CYS A 202 8.01 7.11 -6.88
C CYS A 202 8.39 8.53 -7.30
N SER A 203 9.48 8.62 -8.08
CA SER A 203 9.93 9.91 -8.67
C SER A 203 9.08 10.31 -9.87
N TYR A 204 8.64 9.33 -10.63
CA TYR A 204 7.75 9.43 -11.79
C TYR A 204 7.14 8.06 -12.09
N ILE A 205 6.20 8.00 -13.03
CA ILE A 205 5.60 6.74 -13.49
C ILE A 205 6.01 6.52 -14.94
N PRO A 206 6.78 5.46 -15.27
CA PRO A 206 7.14 5.11 -16.64
C PRO A 206 5.92 4.84 -17.52
N SER A 207 6.02 5.05 -18.84
CA SER A 207 4.91 4.82 -19.77
C SER A 207 4.36 3.39 -19.71
N SER A 208 5.21 2.38 -19.56
CA SER A 208 4.80 0.98 -19.37
C SER A 208 3.97 0.77 -18.10
N SER A 209 4.27 1.49 -17.04
CA SER A 209 3.53 1.46 -15.77
C SER A 209 2.23 2.26 -15.86
N LEU A 210 2.22 3.40 -16.57
CA LEU A 210 1.01 4.18 -16.84
C LEU A 210 -0.04 3.33 -17.60
N GLU A 211 0.38 2.53 -18.59
CA GLU A 211 -0.53 1.62 -19.30
C GLU A 211 -1.24 0.64 -18.35
N ARG A 212 -0.52 0.11 -17.34
CA ARG A 212 -1.07 -0.79 -16.33
C ARG A 212 -2.04 -0.09 -15.37
N LEU A 213 -2.00 1.24 -15.29
CA LEU A 213 -2.85 2.07 -14.41
C LEU A 213 -4.08 2.64 -15.13
N LYS A 214 -4.32 2.30 -16.39
CA LYS A 214 -5.53 2.74 -17.10
C LYS A 214 -6.80 2.05 -16.59
N GLY A 215 -7.93 2.77 -16.66
CA GLY A 215 -9.25 2.23 -16.35
C GLY A 215 -9.51 1.96 -14.85
N LEU A 216 -8.84 2.69 -13.96
CA LEU A 216 -9.03 2.55 -12.52
C LEU A 216 -10.32 3.23 -12.04
N GLU A 217 -11.01 2.55 -11.14
CA GLU A 217 -12.03 3.13 -10.29
C GLU A 217 -11.40 4.01 -9.19
N ILE A 218 -10.34 3.49 -8.54
CA ILE A 218 -9.63 4.16 -7.45
C ILE A 218 -8.12 4.13 -7.72
N LEU A 219 -7.51 5.31 -7.71
CA LEU A 219 -6.07 5.48 -7.69
C LEU A 219 -5.64 6.08 -6.34
N ILE A 220 -4.76 5.38 -5.62
CA ILE A 220 -4.08 5.89 -4.42
C ILE A 220 -2.65 6.23 -4.84
N LEU A 221 -2.29 7.52 -4.80
CA LEU A 221 -1.07 8.03 -5.45
C LEU A 221 -0.19 8.81 -4.48
N ASP A 222 1.11 8.59 -4.59
CA ASP A 222 2.16 9.35 -3.90
C ASP A 222 2.00 10.87 -4.06
N CYS A 223 2.21 11.61 -2.97
CA CYS A 223 2.22 13.07 -2.99
C CYS A 223 2.90 13.60 -1.73
N VAL A 224 4.24 13.56 -1.68
CA VAL A 224 4.96 13.82 -0.43
C VAL A 224 4.86 15.26 0.05
N ARG A 225 4.83 16.25 -0.87
CA ARG A 225 4.82 17.68 -0.54
C ARG A 225 4.30 18.55 -1.68
N LEU A 226 4.18 19.86 -1.44
CA LEU A 226 3.71 20.81 -2.46
C LEU A 226 4.77 21.05 -3.52
N GLU A 227 6.04 21.22 -3.11
CA GLU A 227 7.18 21.54 -3.97
C GLU A 227 7.87 20.29 -4.54
N PRO A 228 8.59 20.38 -5.68
CA PRO A 228 9.29 19.24 -6.29
C PRO A 228 10.21 18.49 -5.31
N HIS A 229 10.22 17.16 -5.43
CA HIS A 229 11.07 16.26 -4.68
C HIS A 229 11.89 15.36 -5.61
N ARG A 230 13.10 14.94 -5.17
CA ARG A 230 14.00 14.15 -6.03
C ARG A 230 13.53 12.72 -6.25
N THR A 231 12.88 12.13 -5.25
CA THR A 231 12.53 10.69 -5.23
C THR A 231 11.04 10.43 -5.09
N HIS A 232 10.22 11.46 -4.88
CA HIS A 232 8.77 11.34 -4.73
C HIS A 232 8.02 12.28 -5.66
N LEU A 233 6.77 11.94 -5.92
CA LEU A 233 5.84 12.86 -6.55
C LEU A 233 5.51 14.01 -5.60
N HIS A 234 5.31 15.18 -6.19
CA HIS A 234 4.79 16.37 -5.53
C HIS A 234 3.42 16.73 -6.11
N LEU A 235 2.72 17.65 -5.46
CA LEU A 235 1.31 17.92 -5.76
C LEU A 235 1.02 18.11 -7.26
N ASN A 236 1.73 19.02 -7.92
CA ASN A 236 1.45 19.32 -9.34
C ASN A 236 1.65 18.07 -10.21
N LYS A 237 2.74 17.30 -9.97
CA LYS A 237 3.01 16.10 -10.74
C LYS A 237 1.98 14.99 -10.50
N SER A 238 1.55 14.82 -9.27
CA SER A 238 0.46 13.87 -8.94
C SER A 238 -0.85 14.27 -9.62
N LEU A 239 -1.18 15.56 -9.68
CA LEU A 239 -2.38 16.05 -10.36
C LEU A 239 -2.30 15.87 -11.88
N GLU A 240 -1.12 16.06 -12.51
CA GLU A 240 -0.91 15.77 -13.94
C GLU A 240 -1.18 14.29 -14.25
N ILE A 241 -0.62 13.37 -13.46
CA ILE A 241 -0.83 11.92 -13.61
C ILE A 241 -2.31 11.56 -13.45
N ILE A 242 -2.99 12.13 -12.45
CA ILE A 242 -4.42 11.92 -12.25
C ILE A 242 -5.24 12.42 -13.44
N ALA A 243 -4.87 13.58 -14.01
CA ALA A 243 -5.55 14.14 -15.18
C ALA A 243 -5.33 13.28 -16.44
N GLU A 244 -4.17 12.63 -16.58
CA GLU A 244 -3.85 11.70 -17.66
C GLU A 244 -4.63 10.37 -17.51
N LEU A 245 -4.55 9.73 -16.35
CA LEU A 245 -5.14 8.41 -16.08
C LEU A 245 -6.67 8.45 -15.92
N LYS A 246 -7.23 9.58 -15.51
CA LYS A 246 -8.67 9.83 -15.31
C LYS A 246 -9.36 8.74 -14.46
N PRO A 247 -8.82 8.36 -13.29
CA PRO A 247 -9.52 7.43 -12.41
C PRO A 247 -10.85 8.06 -11.95
N ARG A 248 -11.85 7.24 -11.57
CA ARG A 248 -13.10 7.81 -11.06
C ARG A 248 -12.89 8.57 -9.74
N LYS A 249 -11.96 8.10 -8.89
CA LYS A 249 -11.54 8.76 -7.65
C LYS A 249 -10.03 8.63 -7.49
N ALA A 250 -9.39 9.68 -7.02
CA ALA A 250 -7.98 9.68 -6.64
C ALA A 250 -7.79 10.10 -5.18
N TYR A 251 -6.89 9.42 -4.49
CA TYR A 251 -6.51 9.73 -3.11
C TYR A 251 -5.01 9.94 -3.03
N LEU A 252 -4.60 11.11 -2.55
CA LEU A 252 -3.20 11.42 -2.34
C LEU A 252 -2.76 10.83 -0.99
N THR A 253 -1.64 10.11 -1.01
CA THR A 253 -1.03 9.44 0.15
C THR A 253 0.44 9.82 0.31
N HIS A 254 1.14 9.26 1.30
CA HIS A 254 2.52 9.58 1.66
C HIS A 254 2.74 11.06 1.98
N LEU A 255 1.76 11.67 2.62
CA LEU A 255 1.63 13.11 2.81
C LEU A 255 2.57 13.65 3.91
N GLY A 256 3.35 14.68 3.57
CA GLY A 256 4.10 15.47 4.54
C GLY A 256 3.24 16.46 5.32
N HIS A 257 3.90 17.28 6.12
CA HIS A 257 3.26 18.31 6.95
C HIS A 257 2.91 19.61 6.20
N ASP A 258 3.10 19.66 4.88
CA ASP A 258 2.65 20.76 4.04
C ASP A 258 1.13 20.73 3.80
N PHE A 259 0.53 19.56 3.95
CA PHE A 259 -0.88 19.34 3.68
C PHE A 259 -1.74 19.53 4.93
N ASP A 260 -2.41 20.68 5.03
CA ASP A 260 -3.47 20.89 6.02
C ASP A 260 -4.80 20.35 5.46
N TYR A 261 -5.36 19.34 6.13
CA TYR A 261 -6.59 18.68 5.66
C TYR A 261 -7.79 19.66 5.57
N ALA A 262 -7.94 20.55 6.54
CA ALA A 262 -9.04 21.49 6.54
C ALA A 262 -8.92 22.57 5.45
N LYS A 263 -7.70 23.00 5.16
CA LYS A 263 -7.44 23.93 4.03
C LYS A 263 -7.72 23.25 2.70
N TRP A 264 -7.25 22.01 2.52
CA TRP A 264 -7.52 21.24 1.30
C TRP A 264 -9.01 21.02 1.06
N ALA A 265 -9.75 20.64 2.12
CA ALA A 265 -11.17 20.33 2.03
C ALA A 265 -12.04 21.53 1.58
N LYS A 266 -11.53 22.78 1.65
CA LYS A 266 -12.25 23.96 1.17
C LYS A 266 -12.33 24.06 -0.35
N LYS A 267 -11.29 23.60 -1.07
CA LYS A 267 -11.22 23.70 -2.53
C LYS A 267 -10.39 22.54 -3.14
N PRO A 268 -10.83 21.28 -2.99
CA PRO A 268 -10.12 20.16 -3.58
C PRO A 268 -10.30 20.16 -5.10
N PRO A 269 -9.32 19.70 -5.88
CA PRO A 269 -9.51 19.39 -7.29
C PRO A 269 -10.60 18.33 -7.45
N LYS A 270 -11.38 18.42 -8.54
CA LYS A 270 -12.49 17.48 -8.79
C LYS A 270 -12.01 16.03 -8.82
N GLY A 271 -12.63 15.17 -8.02
CA GLY A 271 -12.31 13.74 -7.95
C GLY A 271 -11.03 13.41 -7.16
N VAL A 272 -10.36 14.40 -6.54
CA VAL A 272 -9.12 14.21 -5.79
C VAL A 272 -9.33 14.54 -4.32
N ALA A 273 -8.92 13.64 -3.42
CA ALA A 273 -8.96 13.84 -1.98
C ALA A 273 -7.61 13.56 -1.32
N LEU A 274 -7.35 14.17 -0.17
CA LEU A 274 -6.26 13.70 0.71
C LEU A 274 -6.72 12.46 1.46
N ALA A 275 -5.86 11.47 1.54
CA ALA A 275 -6.05 10.37 2.47
C ALA A 275 -5.91 10.84 3.94
N TYR A 276 -6.48 10.07 4.85
CA TYR A 276 -6.27 10.18 6.28
C TYR A 276 -6.33 8.79 6.91
N ASP A 277 -5.68 8.64 8.04
CA ASP A 277 -5.62 7.39 8.78
C ASP A 277 -7.01 6.90 9.18
N GLY A 278 -7.35 5.68 8.85
CA GLY A 278 -8.67 5.09 9.07
C GLY A 278 -9.69 5.37 7.96
N LEU A 279 -9.34 6.08 6.88
CA LEU A 279 -10.22 6.23 5.71
C LEU A 279 -10.50 4.88 5.09
N LYS A 280 -11.79 4.58 4.87
CA LYS A 280 -12.24 3.33 4.23
C LYS A 280 -12.87 3.62 2.89
N LEU A 281 -12.41 2.90 1.88
CA LEU A 281 -12.94 2.94 0.52
C LEU A 281 -13.57 1.59 0.20
N ARG A 282 -14.58 1.62 -0.66
CA ARG A 282 -15.22 0.40 -1.17
C ARG A 282 -15.52 0.58 -2.65
N SER A 283 -15.23 -0.44 -3.41
CA SER A 283 -15.54 -0.49 -4.83
C SER A 283 -16.40 -1.69 -5.15
#